data_7c52e5d8ef05ad5904c39ae779e589a8
#
_entry.id   7c52e5d8ef05ad5904c39ae779e589a8
#
_cell.length_a   1.000
_cell.length_b   1.000
_cell.length_c   1.000
_cell.angle_alpha   90.00
_cell.angle_beta   90.00
_cell.angle_gamma   90.00
#
_symmetry.space_group_name_H-M   'P 1'
#
loop_
_entity.id
_entity.type
_entity.pdbx_description
1 polymer ?
#
loop_
_entity_poly.entity_id
_entity_poly.type
_entity_poly.pdbx_seq_one_letter_code
_entity_poly.pdbx_strand_id
1 'polypeptide(L)'
;MKHLILAVVVIATLAVASLDAKDTSIAGTWTFSIEHIGLKLVLEQKKDAVTGTLDWPHGDPIKLTGAFTGDTLTFFGDSAGENFTIHVNSIGSRKADGTLTGTLKVHFDEFNDAHEVVRVRNQEISWTAMRGLHDVVHFPR
;
A
#
# COMPACT_ATOMS: atom_id res chain seq x y z
N MET A 1 -23.07 10.73 44.07
CA MET A 1 -23.08 9.31 43.74
C MET A 1 -23.38 9.03 42.27
N LYS A 2 -24.41 9.65 41.72
CA LYS A 2 -24.75 9.47 40.30
C LYS A 2 -23.63 9.90 39.34
N HIS A 3 -22.86 10.91 39.70
CA HIS A 3 -21.78 11.44 38.88
C HIS A 3 -20.57 10.49 38.80
N LEU A 4 -20.29 9.73 39.83
CA LEU A 4 -19.20 8.77 39.87
C LEU A 4 -19.44 7.59 38.91
N ILE A 5 -20.68 7.12 38.82
CA ILE A 5 -21.05 6.01 37.95
C ILE A 5 -20.87 6.41 36.46
N LEU A 6 -21.25 7.63 36.09
CA LEU A 6 -21.06 8.16 34.73
C LEU A 6 -19.60 8.25 34.32
N ALA A 7 -18.73 8.66 35.22
CA ALA A 7 -17.28 8.75 34.93
C ALA A 7 -16.67 7.39 34.63
N VAL A 8 -17.08 6.35 35.35
CA VAL A 8 -16.56 4.99 35.11
C VAL A 8 -16.97 4.45 33.74
N VAL A 9 -18.21 4.72 33.33
CA VAL A 9 -18.70 4.27 32.02
C VAL A 9 -17.92 4.92 30.87
N VAL A 10 -17.62 6.21 30.98
CA VAL A 10 -16.86 6.95 29.96
C VAL A 10 -15.44 6.39 29.80
N ILE A 11 -14.77 6.06 30.92
CA ILE A 11 -13.42 5.48 30.89
C ILE A 11 -13.43 4.12 30.20
N ALA A 12 -14.40 3.27 30.48
CA ALA A 12 -14.52 1.96 29.85
C ALA A 12 -14.71 2.06 28.33
N THR A 13 -15.51 3.00 27.87
CA THR A 13 -15.75 3.24 26.44
C THR A 13 -14.46 3.66 25.73
N LEU A 14 -13.67 4.53 26.33
CA LEU A 14 -12.39 4.97 25.75
C LEU A 14 -11.38 3.83 25.62
N ALA A 15 -11.34 2.93 26.59
CA ALA A 15 -10.43 1.77 26.56
C ALA A 15 -10.77 0.83 25.39
N VAL A 16 -12.05 0.57 25.15
CA VAL A 16 -12.50 -0.27 24.03
C VAL A 16 -12.13 0.36 22.69
N ALA A 17 -12.34 1.67 22.53
CA ALA A 17 -11.99 2.38 21.29
C ALA A 17 -10.49 2.32 21.00
N SER A 18 -9.63 2.36 22.02
CA SER A 18 -8.17 2.27 21.84
C SER A 18 -7.74 0.88 21.34
N LEU A 19 -8.38 -0.18 21.81
CA LEU A 19 -8.09 -1.54 21.37
C LEU A 19 -8.46 -1.75 19.90
N ASP A 20 -9.61 -1.26 19.47
CA ASP A 20 -10.06 -1.36 18.08
C ASP A 20 -9.13 -0.60 17.14
N ALA A 21 -8.64 0.57 17.54
CA ALA A 21 -7.72 1.36 16.74
C ALA A 21 -6.38 0.64 16.48
N LYS A 22 -5.90 -0.19 17.42
CA LYS A 22 -4.68 -0.97 17.26
C LYS A 22 -4.79 -2.03 16.16
N ASP A 23 -5.94 -2.69 16.08
CA ASP A 23 -6.15 -3.80 15.17
C ASP A 23 -6.42 -3.35 13.73
N THR A 24 -6.64 -2.06 13.50
CA THR A 24 -6.98 -1.53 12.18
C THR A 24 -5.79 -1.02 11.38
N SER A 25 -4.61 -0.92 11.98
CA SER A 25 -3.43 -0.41 11.28
C SER A 25 -2.91 -1.39 10.22
N ILE A 26 -2.54 -0.85 9.07
CA ILE A 26 -1.89 -1.59 8.00
C ILE A 26 -0.39 -1.31 7.92
N ALA A 27 0.17 -0.61 8.91
CA ALA A 27 1.61 -0.36 8.95
C ALA A 27 2.38 -1.68 9.06
N GLY A 28 3.53 -1.75 8.40
CA GLY A 28 4.41 -2.91 8.45
C GLY A 28 4.90 -3.34 7.09
N THR A 29 5.49 -4.52 7.07
CA THR A 29 6.03 -5.13 5.85
C THR A 29 5.06 -6.17 5.32
N TRP A 30 4.85 -6.13 4.02
CA TRP A 30 3.91 -7.00 3.31
C TRP A 30 4.61 -7.64 2.11
N THR A 31 4.15 -8.82 1.73
CA THR A 31 4.43 -9.39 0.42
C THR A 31 3.29 -9.01 -0.51
N PHE A 32 3.62 -8.20 -1.51
CA PHE A 32 2.67 -7.72 -2.52
C PHE A 32 2.82 -8.60 -3.75
N SER A 33 1.79 -9.38 -4.03
CA SER A 33 1.83 -10.39 -5.10
C SER A 33 1.08 -9.90 -6.33
N ILE A 34 1.79 -9.87 -7.45
CA ILE A 34 1.26 -9.54 -8.77
C ILE A 34 1.51 -10.77 -9.64
N GLU A 35 0.44 -11.37 -10.20
CA GLU A 35 0.55 -12.59 -10.99
C GLU A 35 1.26 -13.67 -10.17
N HIS A 36 2.49 -14.03 -10.50
CA HIS A 36 3.26 -15.05 -9.78
C HIS A 36 4.50 -14.48 -9.10
N ILE A 37 4.55 -13.15 -8.95
CA ILE A 37 5.71 -12.44 -8.39
C ILE A 37 5.32 -11.82 -7.07
N GLY A 38 6.13 -12.08 -6.03
CA GLY A 38 6.01 -11.42 -4.73
C GLY A 38 7.01 -10.29 -4.62
N LEU A 39 6.52 -9.11 -4.26
CA LEU A 39 7.32 -7.91 -4.09
C LEU A 39 7.23 -7.43 -2.64
N LYS A 40 8.29 -6.82 -2.15
CA LYS A 40 8.28 -6.24 -0.81
C LYS A 40 7.54 -4.91 -0.84
N LEU A 41 6.54 -4.79 0.02
CA LEU A 41 5.79 -3.56 0.25
C LEU A 41 5.94 -3.16 1.71
N VAL A 42 6.39 -1.96 1.97
CA VAL A 42 6.48 -1.41 3.32
C VAL A 42 5.49 -0.26 3.42
N LEU A 43 4.62 -0.32 4.41
CA LEU A 43 3.61 0.71 4.65
C LEU A 43 3.81 1.35 6.01
N GLU A 44 3.64 2.65 6.06
CA GLU A 44 3.55 3.43 7.29
C GLU A 44 2.18 4.11 7.31
N GLN A 45 1.59 4.20 8.48
CA GLN A 45 0.27 4.79 8.64
C GLN A 45 0.27 5.79 9.77
N LYS A 46 -0.27 6.97 9.50
CA LYS A 46 -0.48 8.01 10.50
C LYS A 46 -1.91 8.50 10.36
N LYS A 47 -2.79 8.05 11.25
CA LYS A 47 -4.24 8.19 11.12
C LYS A 47 -4.70 7.56 9.80
N ASP A 48 -5.33 8.31 8.92
CA ASP A 48 -5.77 7.81 7.62
C ASP A 48 -4.70 7.93 6.54
N ALA A 49 -3.64 8.68 6.77
CA ALA A 49 -2.58 8.88 5.79
C ALA A 49 -1.65 7.68 5.74
N VAL A 50 -1.35 7.21 4.53
CA VAL A 50 -0.46 6.08 4.29
C VAL A 50 0.67 6.52 3.39
N THR A 51 1.88 6.12 3.75
CA THR A 51 3.05 6.25 2.90
C THR A 51 3.76 4.90 2.85
N GLY A 52 4.58 4.70 1.84
CA GLY A 52 5.31 3.45 1.76
C GLY A 52 6.23 3.38 0.58
N THR A 53 6.79 2.18 0.41
CA THR A 53 7.64 1.86 -0.74
C THR A 53 7.30 0.48 -1.26
N LEU A 54 7.28 0.36 -2.58
CA LEU A 54 7.12 -0.91 -3.27
C LEU A 54 8.40 -1.20 -4.05
N ASP A 55 9.03 -2.33 -3.75
CA ASP A 55 10.23 -2.77 -4.45
C ASP A 55 9.84 -3.26 -5.84
N TRP A 56 9.97 -2.37 -6.82
CA TRP A 56 9.67 -2.69 -8.21
C TRP A 56 10.87 -3.40 -8.84
N PRO A 57 10.64 -4.42 -9.71
CA PRO A 57 11.76 -5.20 -10.28
C PRO A 57 12.71 -4.41 -11.16
N HIS A 58 12.23 -3.32 -11.75
CA HIS A 58 12.99 -2.50 -12.68
C HIS A 58 13.11 -1.08 -12.16
N GLY A 59 14.33 -0.60 -11.97
CA GLY A 59 14.59 0.75 -11.49
C GLY A 59 14.51 0.88 -9.98
N ASP A 60 14.27 2.10 -9.52
CA ASP A 60 14.19 2.43 -8.10
C ASP A 60 12.86 1.98 -7.49
N PRO A 61 12.83 1.76 -6.17
CA PRO A 61 11.56 1.50 -5.50
C PRO A 61 10.56 2.62 -5.74
N ILE A 62 9.29 2.25 -5.86
CA ILE A 62 8.21 3.22 -6.04
C ILE A 62 7.82 3.75 -4.68
N LYS A 63 7.89 5.06 -4.49
CA LYS A 63 7.41 5.72 -3.29
C LYS A 63 5.90 5.91 -3.40
N LEU A 64 5.19 5.46 -2.39
CA LEU A 64 3.72 5.45 -2.38
C LEU A 64 3.18 6.47 -1.40
N THR A 65 2.09 7.09 -1.78
CA THR A 65 1.31 8.00 -0.93
C THR A 65 -0.15 7.67 -1.12
N GLY A 66 -0.91 7.68 -0.04
CA GLY A 66 -2.33 7.37 -0.14
C GLY A 66 -3.07 7.50 1.18
N ALA A 67 -4.15 6.76 1.29
CA ALA A 67 -5.01 6.78 2.46
C ALA A 67 -5.60 5.39 2.72
N PHE A 68 -5.82 5.11 3.99
CA PHE A 68 -6.54 3.93 4.44
C PHE A 68 -7.69 4.37 5.33
N THR A 69 -8.91 4.24 4.83
CA THR A 69 -10.12 4.69 5.52
C THR A 69 -11.13 3.54 5.54
N GLY A 70 -11.59 3.18 6.73
CA GLY A 70 -12.40 1.97 6.89
C GLY A 70 -11.56 0.76 6.52
N ASP A 71 -11.95 0.04 5.49
CA ASP A 71 -11.19 -1.10 4.95
C ASP A 71 -10.68 -0.83 3.53
N THR A 72 -10.70 0.42 3.09
CA THR A 72 -10.29 0.79 1.74
C THR A 72 -8.92 1.46 1.75
N LEU A 73 -8.00 0.90 0.95
CA LEU A 73 -6.67 1.44 0.73
C LEU A 73 -6.59 2.01 -0.68
N THR A 74 -6.24 3.29 -0.77
CA THR A 74 -5.89 3.91 -2.05
C THR A 74 -4.46 4.39 -1.98
N PHE A 75 -3.71 4.24 -3.07
CA PHE A 75 -2.37 4.78 -3.13
C PHE A 75 -1.97 5.09 -4.57
N PHE A 76 -1.00 5.96 -4.69
CA PHE A 76 -0.37 6.27 -5.97
C PHE A 76 1.12 6.48 -5.75
N GLY A 77 1.88 6.38 -6.82
CA GLY A 77 3.31 6.60 -6.75
C GLY A 77 3.95 6.66 -8.12
N ASP A 78 5.18 7.13 -8.13
CA ASP A 78 5.96 7.30 -9.34
C ASP A 78 7.36 6.76 -9.12
N SER A 79 7.97 6.31 -10.21
CA SER A 79 9.38 5.99 -10.26
C SER A 79 9.89 6.29 -11.66
N ALA A 80 11.19 6.44 -11.78
CA ALA A 80 11.83 6.68 -13.07
C ALA A 80 13.14 5.91 -13.13
N GLY A 81 13.47 5.45 -14.30
CA GLY A 81 14.79 4.95 -14.64
C GLY A 81 15.43 5.87 -15.66
N GLU A 82 16.50 5.41 -16.26
CA GLU A 82 17.26 6.21 -17.25
C GLU A 82 16.40 6.55 -18.48
N ASN A 83 15.63 5.59 -18.96
CA ASN A 83 14.86 5.73 -20.20
C ASN A 83 13.38 5.47 -20.03
N PHE A 84 12.84 5.57 -18.79
CA PHE A 84 11.44 5.34 -18.56
C PHE A 84 10.91 6.10 -17.34
N THR A 85 9.61 6.31 -17.31
CA THR A 85 8.87 6.70 -16.12
C THR A 85 7.71 5.72 -15.89
N ILE A 86 7.39 5.48 -14.65
CA ILE A 86 6.27 4.62 -14.26
C ILE A 86 5.40 5.35 -13.24
N HIS A 87 4.11 5.30 -13.46
CA HIS A 87 3.10 5.84 -12.55
C HIS A 87 2.16 4.72 -12.15
N VAL A 88 1.93 4.57 -10.87
CA VAL A 88 1.00 3.56 -10.36
C VAL A 88 -0.11 4.23 -9.58
N ASN A 89 -1.29 3.64 -9.64
CA ASN A 89 -2.46 4.08 -8.92
C ASN A 89 -3.26 2.85 -8.54
N SER A 90 -3.69 2.76 -7.30
CA SER A 90 -4.35 1.55 -6.83
C SER A 90 -5.50 1.85 -5.89
N ILE A 91 -6.48 0.97 -5.93
CA ILE A 91 -7.53 0.88 -4.92
C ILE A 91 -7.64 -0.57 -4.49
N GLY A 92 -7.74 -0.78 -3.20
CA GLY A 92 -7.86 -2.12 -2.63
C GLY A 92 -8.66 -2.10 -1.34
N SER A 93 -8.84 -3.27 -0.76
CA SER A 93 -9.58 -3.42 0.47
C SER A 93 -8.94 -4.47 1.37
N ARG A 94 -9.13 -4.29 2.69
CA ARG A 94 -8.72 -5.28 3.67
C ARG A 94 -9.83 -6.32 3.82
N LYS A 95 -9.43 -7.59 3.73
CA LYS A 95 -10.32 -8.72 3.95
C LYS A 95 -10.42 -9.08 5.43
N ALA A 96 -11.40 -9.90 5.77
CA ALA A 96 -11.62 -10.34 7.14
C ALA A 96 -10.43 -11.12 7.73
N ASP A 97 -9.66 -11.81 6.89
CA ASP A 97 -8.46 -12.55 7.29
C ASP A 97 -7.21 -11.66 7.45
N GLY A 98 -7.34 -10.35 7.23
CA GLY A 98 -6.24 -9.39 7.37
C GLY A 98 -5.44 -9.18 6.10
N THR A 99 -5.71 -9.91 5.03
CA THR A 99 -5.03 -9.67 3.75
C THR A 99 -5.60 -8.44 3.05
N LEU A 100 -4.79 -7.86 2.15
CA LEU A 100 -5.22 -6.77 1.30
C LEU A 100 -5.33 -7.27 -0.14
N THR A 101 -6.35 -6.85 -0.85
CA THR A 101 -6.51 -7.16 -2.27
C THR A 101 -6.96 -5.93 -3.02
N GLY A 102 -6.57 -5.84 -4.28
CA GLY A 102 -6.98 -4.68 -5.06
C GLY A 102 -6.55 -4.78 -6.51
N THR A 103 -6.65 -3.64 -7.17
CA THR A 103 -6.26 -3.47 -8.57
C THR A 103 -5.26 -2.33 -8.68
N LEU A 104 -4.20 -2.58 -9.43
CA LEU A 104 -3.14 -1.62 -9.70
C LEU A 104 -3.24 -1.18 -11.16
N LYS A 105 -3.34 0.12 -11.38
CA LYS A 105 -3.23 0.71 -12.71
C LYS A 105 -1.82 1.23 -12.89
N VAL A 106 -1.15 0.78 -13.95
CA VAL A 106 0.22 1.13 -14.25
C VAL A 106 0.26 1.87 -15.57
N HIS A 107 0.89 3.04 -15.56
CA HIS A 107 1.20 3.80 -16.76
C HIS A 107 2.71 3.86 -16.91
N PHE A 108 3.21 3.41 -18.04
CA PHE A 108 4.63 3.32 -18.31
C PHE A 108 4.96 4.05 -19.61
N ASP A 109 5.91 4.99 -19.54
CA ASP A 109 6.45 5.70 -20.70
C ASP A 109 7.92 5.33 -20.88
N GLU A 110 8.28 4.91 -22.08
CA GLU A 110 9.65 4.61 -22.45
C GLU A 110 10.16 5.70 -23.40
N PHE A 111 11.39 6.16 -23.18
CA PHE A 111 12.01 7.26 -23.93
C PHE A 111 13.21 6.78 -24.71
N ASN A 112 13.47 7.42 -25.85
CA ASN A 112 14.72 7.27 -26.59
C ASN A 112 15.78 8.23 -26.05
N ASP A 113 16.97 8.22 -26.65
CA ASP A 113 18.09 9.08 -26.24
C ASP A 113 17.80 10.58 -26.40
N ALA A 114 16.86 10.94 -27.26
CA ALA A 114 16.43 12.33 -27.46
C ALA A 114 15.30 12.74 -26.48
N HIS A 115 15.00 11.90 -25.48
CA HIS A 115 13.89 12.10 -24.52
C HIS A 115 12.52 12.19 -25.17
N GLU A 116 12.33 11.52 -26.29
CA GLU A 116 11.03 11.39 -26.93
C GLU A 116 10.37 10.09 -26.50
N VAL A 117 9.06 10.13 -26.26
CA VAL A 117 8.29 8.93 -25.90
C VAL A 117 8.22 8.01 -27.13
N VAL A 118 8.75 6.80 -26.99
CA VAL A 118 8.75 5.80 -28.06
C VAL A 118 7.81 4.63 -27.77
N ARG A 119 7.36 4.48 -26.53
CA ARG A 119 6.42 3.43 -26.15
C ARG A 119 5.62 3.87 -24.94
N VAL A 120 4.32 3.62 -24.99
CA VAL A 120 3.41 3.84 -23.87
C VAL A 120 2.70 2.52 -23.56
N ARG A 121 2.66 2.14 -22.30
CA ARG A 121 1.92 0.98 -21.84
C ARG A 121 0.99 1.37 -20.71
N ASN A 122 -0.24 0.89 -20.80
CA ASN A 122 -1.20 0.99 -19.71
C ASN A 122 -1.63 -0.42 -19.34
N GLN A 123 -1.53 -0.76 -18.07
CA GLN A 123 -1.92 -2.08 -17.57
C GLN A 123 -2.80 -1.92 -16.35
N GLU A 124 -3.70 -2.88 -16.19
CA GLU A 124 -4.50 -3.02 -14.98
C GLU A 124 -4.25 -4.43 -14.44
N ILE A 125 -3.75 -4.52 -13.22
CA ILE A 125 -3.25 -5.76 -12.63
C ILE A 125 -3.90 -5.98 -11.27
N SER A 126 -4.44 -7.17 -11.05
CA SER A 126 -4.94 -7.55 -9.72
C SER A 126 -3.76 -7.90 -8.82
N TRP A 127 -3.86 -7.54 -7.54
CA TRP A 127 -2.83 -7.83 -6.56
C TRP A 127 -3.43 -8.31 -5.24
N THR A 128 -2.61 -9.00 -4.47
CA THR A 128 -2.91 -9.43 -3.10
C THR A 128 -1.68 -9.17 -2.25
N ALA A 129 -1.88 -8.72 -1.02
CA ALA A 129 -0.78 -8.51 -0.08
C ALA A 129 -1.03 -9.26 1.21
N MET A 130 0.00 -9.93 1.70
CA MET A 130 0.01 -10.64 2.97
C MET A 130 1.10 -10.08 3.86
N ARG A 131 0.86 -10.01 5.18
CA ARG A 131 1.87 -9.51 6.12
C ARG A 131 3.10 -10.40 6.10
N GLY A 132 4.26 -9.74 6.20
CA GLY A 132 5.55 -10.40 6.22
C GLY A 132 6.14 -10.61 4.84
N LEU A 133 7.29 -11.26 4.79
CA LEU A 133 8.00 -11.55 3.55
C LEU A 133 7.80 -13.03 3.22
N HIS A 134 6.83 -13.30 2.34
CA HIS A 134 6.49 -14.65 1.88
C HIS A 134 6.89 -14.78 0.42
N ASP A 135 7.87 -15.64 0.12
CA ASP A 135 8.28 -15.95 -1.26
C ASP A 135 8.59 -14.70 -2.09
N VAL A 136 9.30 -13.75 -1.48
CA VAL A 136 9.70 -12.52 -2.18
C VAL A 136 10.75 -12.85 -3.23
N VAL A 137 10.50 -12.40 -4.46
CA VAL A 137 11.42 -12.56 -5.56
C VAL A 137 12.31 -11.32 -5.65
N HIS A 138 13.64 -11.53 -5.66
CA HIS A 138 14.61 -10.48 -5.81
C HIS A 138 15.10 -10.42 -7.25
N PHE A 139 15.04 -9.25 -7.83
CA PHE A 139 15.51 -9.04 -9.20
C PHE A 139 16.87 -8.35 -9.18
N PRO A 140 17.80 -8.74 -10.06
CA PRO A 140 19.08 -8.05 -10.18
C PRO A 140 18.85 -6.61 -10.65
N ARG A 141 19.62 -5.71 -10.06
CA ARG A 141 19.55 -4.30 -10.43
C ARG A 141 20.78 -3.85 -11.18
#